data_f95019c3acbc1836a2fc6f979bb83844
#
_entry.id   f95019c3acbc1836a2fc6f979bb83844
#
_cell.length_a   1.000
_cell.length_b   1.000
_cell.length_c   1.000
_cell.angle_alpha   90.00
_cell.angle_beta   90.00
_cell.angle_gamma   90.00
#
_symmetry.space_group_name_H-M   'P 1'
#
loop_
_entity.id
_entity.type
_entity.pdbx_description
1 polymer ?
#
loop_
_entity_poly.entity_id
_entity_poly.type
_entity_poly.pdbx_seq_one_letter_code
_entity_poly.pdbx_strand_id
1 'polypeptide(L)'
;MTTLPTSQPNSRPTVVIVGAGFGGLEAARALAHAVVQVVVVDQKNHHTFQPLLYQVATAALSPAEIAWPIRHLLKTQANVRVLMSQATGVDADAHQLLTDHGPIAYDQLVVAAGAAHTYFGHDDWEAFAPGLKTIEDALAIRRRILSAFEQAELAGEHGPASALTTFVVVGGGPTGVEMAGAIAEIARDALKSEFRHIDPAAARIVLVEAGQRILPTFPEPLAANAARRLARYGVDVMTGAAVIDIDAGGVTLANGRIDAATVVWGAGVMAAQICRALPGEHDRAGRAKVAPDLSLPGHPDIFVIGDGASVGWEDGRSVPGIAPAAKQMGAYAGRLIAARLAGRAAPPPFAYRHAGDLATIGRGAAVVRVGPLQLTGLLGWLFWGFIHVYFLIGLRARFFVALDWLWSYVTYHRGARLITGE
;
A
#
# COMPACT_ATOMS: atom_id res chain seq x y z
N MET A 1 -35.15 -8.75 -3.85
CA MET A 1 -34.77 -7.37 -3.46
C MET A 1 -35.07 -7.22 -1.98
N THR A 2 -34.05 -7.32 -1.12
CA THR A 2 -34.22 -7.13 0.33
C THR A 2 -33.92 -5.65 0.60
N THR A 3 -34.98 -4.88 0.83
CA THR A 3 -34.88 -3.46 1.22
C THR A 3 -34.15 -3.34 2.54
N LEU A 4 -33.09 -2.54 2.58
CA LEU A 4 -32.39 -2.16 3.82
C LEU A 4 -33.35 -1.31 4.70
N PRO A 5 -33.35 -1.46 6.02
CA PRO A 5 -34.31 -0.80 6.89
C PRO A 5 -34.09 0.71 6.92
N THR A 6 -35.18 1.45 6.70
CA THR A 6 -35.29 2.89 6.96
C THR A 6 -35.19 3.15 8.47
N SER A 7 -34.49 4.21 8.85
CA SER A 7 -34.27 4.64 10.24
C SER A 7 -35.58 4.76 11.04
N GLN A 8 -35.66 4.04 12.17
CA GLN A 8 -36.74 4.21 13.13
C GLN A 8 -36.42 5.34 14.15
N PRO A 9 -37.39 6.11 14.64
CA PRO A 9 -37.16 7.30 15.48
C PRO A 9 -36.64 7.04 16.91
N ASN A 10 -36.02 5.91 17.17
CA ASN A 10 -35.31 5.59 18.44
C ASN A 10 -34.02 4.80 18.16
N SER A 11 -33.46 4.88 16.93
CA SER A 11 -32.24 4.18 16.54
C SER A 11 -31.00 4.97 16.94
N ARG A 12 -29.97 4.25 17.42
CA ARG A 12 -28.65 4.84 17.68
C ARG A 12 -28.13 5.50 16.40
N PRO A 13 -27.42 6.65 16.50
CA PRO A 13 -26.80 7.26 15.34
C PRO A 13 -25.94 6.27 14.56
N THR A 14 -26.04 6.34 13.24
CA THR A 14 -25.29 5.47 12.33
C THR A 14 -24.03 6.16 11.84
N VAL A 15 -22.88 5.55 12.11
CA VAL A 15 -21.58 5.97 11.58
C VAL A 15 -21.16 5.00 10.49
N VAL A 16 -21.11 5.47 9.25
CA VAL A 16 -20.66 4.66 8.11
C VAL A 16 -19.17 4.92 7.87
N ILE A 17 -18.38 3.84 7.71
CA ILE A 17 -16.95 3.91 7.44
C ILE A 17 -16.67 3.19 6.11
N VAL A 18 -16.16 3.91 5.12
CA VAL A 18 -15.79 3.37 3.81
C VAL A 18 -14.32 3.00 3.82
N GLY A 19 -14.04 1.71 3.66
CA GLY A 19 -12.68 1.15 3.68
C GLY A 19 -12.26 0.68 5.07
N ALA A 20 -11.80 -0.57 5.15
CA ALA A 20 -11.24 -1.21 6.34
C ALA A 20 -9.70 -1.31 6.28
N GLY A 21 -9.06 -0.32 5.64
CA GLY A 21 -7.63 -0.10 5.70
C GLY A 21 -7.17 0.34 7.09
N PHE A 22 -5.95 0.85 7.19
CA PHE A 22 -5.38 1.30 8.48
C PHE A 22 -6.22 2.38 9.16
N GLY A 23 -6.71 3.37 8.40
CA GLY A 23 -7.52 4.45 8.96
C GLY A 23 -8.90 3.99 9.40
N GLY A 24 -9.61 3.28 8.53
CA GLY A 24 -11.00 2.85 8.80
C GLY A 24 -11.10 1.88 9.96
N LEU A 25 -10.17 0.92 10.11
CA LEU A 25 -10.13 0.03 11.27
C LEU A 25 -9.90 0.79 12.58
N GLU A 26 -9.00 1.78 12.59
CA GLU A 26 -8.76 2.58 13.80
C GLU A 26 -9.95 3.50 14.14
N ALA A 27 -10.64 4.03 13.12
CA ALA A 27 -11.88 4.77 13.32
C ALA A 27 -12.99 3.88 13.93
N ALA A 28 -13.18 2.68 13.37
CA ALA A 28 -14.15 1.71 13.91
C ALA A 28 -13.83 1.35 15.37
N ARG A 29 -12.57 1.05 15.69
CA ARG A 29 -12.11 0.73 17.06
C ARG A 29 -12.30 1.87 18.03
N ALA A 30 -12.03 3.11 17.60
CA ALA A 30 -12.22 4.29 18.44
C ALA A 30 -13.70 4.54 18.81
N LEU A 31 -14.64 3.97 18.02
CA LEU A 31 -16.08 4.01 18.25
C LEU A 31 -16.63 2.82 19.05
N ALA A 32 -15.78 1.87 19.47
CA ALA A 32 -16.24 0.62 20.09
C ALA A 32 -17.13 0.79 21.31
N HIS A 33 -16.90 1.83 22.10
CA HIS A 33 -17.65 2.12 23.32
C HIS A 33 -18.64 3.29 23.17
N ALA A 34 -18.81 3.82 21.97
CA ALA A 34 -19.78 4.87 21.68
C ALA A 34 -21.19 4.28 21.54
N VAL A 35 -22.20 5.07 21.90
CA VAL A 35 -23.63 4.69 21.75
C VAL A 35 -24.07 4.96 20.31
N VAL A 36 -23.47 4.23 19.37
CA VAL A 36 -23.68 4.35 17.93
C VAL A 36 -23.77 2.98 17.27
N GLN A 37 -24.33 2.92 16.07
CA GLN A 37 -24.18 1.79 15.15
C GLN A 37 -23.04 2.12 14.17
N VAL A 38 -22.04 1.29 14.10
CA VAL A 38 -20.93 1.42 13.13
C VAL A 38 -21.17 0.46 11.96
N VAL A 39 -21.16 0.99 10.73
CA VAL A 39 -21.25 0.18 9.50
C VAL A 39 -19.96 0.35 8.73
N VAL A 40 -19.14 -0.69 8.66
CA VAL A 40 -17.91 -0.71 7.86
C VAL A 40 -18.22 -1.30 6.50
N VAL A 41 -17.97 -0.54 5.44
CA VAL A 41 -18.18 -0.94 4.03
C VAL A 41 -16.82 -1.07 3.37
N ASP A 42 -16.50 -2.25 2.84
CA ASP A 42 -15.26 -2.49 2.09
C ASP A 42 -15.54 -3.44 0.92
N GLN A 43 -14.92 -3.20 -0.23
CA GLN A 43 -15.02 -4.06 -1.40
C GLN A 43 -14.33 -5.43 -1.21
N LYS A 44 -13.41 -5.52 -0.24
CA LYS A 44 -12.70 -6.75 0.15
C LYS A 44 -13.21 -7.25 1.49
N ASN A 45 -13.09 -8.55 1.73
CA ASN A 45 -13.44 -9.15 3.01
C ASN A 45 -12.29 -9.08 4.03
N HIS A 46 -11.13 -8.53 3.65
CA HIS A 46 -9.90 -8.57 4.44
C HIS A 46 -9.19 -7.23 4.47
N HIS A 47 -8.52 -6.98 5.59
CA HIS A 47 -7.52 -5.94 5.73
C HIS A 47 -6.16 -6.47 5.31
N THR A 48 -5.39 -5.68 4.56
CA THR A 48 -4.05 -6.03 4.11
C THR A 48 -3.00 -5.16 4.78
N PHE A 49 -1.95 -5.77 5.33
CA PHE A 49 -0.79 -5.07 5.84
C PHE A 49 0.14 -4.69 4.66
N GLN A 50 -0.22 -3.61 3.96
CA GLN A 50 0.43 -3.16 2.72
C GLN A 50 1.97 -3.02 2.79
N PRO A 51 2.60 -2.61 3.92
CA PRO A 51 4.06 -2.51 3.96
C PRO A 51 4.82 -3.80 3.66
N LEU A 52 4.18 -4.98 3.76
CA LEU A 52 4.79 -6.27 3.40
C LEU A 52 4.25 -6.86 2.09
N LEU A 53 3.48 -6.10 1.32
CA LEU A 53 2.86 -6.58 0.09
C LEU A 53 3.90 -6.94 -0.98
N TYR A 54 5.01 -6.21 -1.05
CA TYR A 54 6.13 -6.54 -1.94
C TYR A 54 6.73 -7.93 -1.65
N GLN A 55 6.68 -8.41 -0.39
CA GLN A 55 7.13 -9.75 -0.03
C GLN A 55 6.20 -10.85 -0.54
N VAL A 56 4.90 -10.56 -0.65
CA VAL A 56 3.96 -11.45 -1.35
C VAL A 56 4.25 -11.46 -2.84
N ALA A 57 4.46 -10.28 -3.45
CA ALA A 57 4.80 -10.16 -4.87
C ALA A 57 6.12 -10.85 -5.24
N THR A 58 7.02 -11.03 -4.28
CA THR A 58 8.34 -11.66 -4.47
C THR A 58 8.45 -13.02 -3.77
N ALA A 59 7.31 -13.67 -3.50
CA ALA A 59 7.23 -15.03 -2.95
C ALA A 59 7.95 -15.26 -1.61
N ALA A 60 8.23 -14.20 -0.85
CA ALA A 60 8.83 -14.30 0.48
C ALA A 60 7.76 -14.60 1.55
N LEU A 61 6.53 -14.12 1.36
CA LEU A 61 5.40 -14.36 2.26
C LEU A 61 4.18 -14.84 1.46
N SER A 62 3.29 -15.57 2.14
CA SER A 62 1.97 -15.89 1.61
C SER A 62 0.97 -14.74 1.88
N PRO A 63 -0.10 -14.59 1.07
CA PRO A 63 -1.15 -13.60 1.31
C PRO A 63 -1.75 -13.69 2.73
N ALA A 64 -1.94 -14.90 3.25
CA ALA A 64 -2.57 -15.14 4.54
C ALA A 64 -1.74 -14.64 5.75
N GLU A 65 -0.46 -14.33 5.54
CA GLU A 65 0.42 -13.83 6.60
C GLU A 65 0.29 -12.32 6.79
N ILE A 66 -0.16 -11.61 5.76
CA ILE A 66 -0.31 -10.16 5.78
C ILE A 66 -1.76 -9.67 5.67
N ALA A 67 -2.72 -10.59 5.50
CA ALA A 67 -4.14 -10.27 5.36
C ALA A 67 -4.99 -10.95 6.42
N TRP A 68 -6.01 -10.23 6.90
CA TRP A 68 -6.92 -10.73 7.92
C TRP A 68 -8.37 -10.38 7.60
N PRO A 69 -9.31 -11.34 7.75
CA PRO A 69 -10.73 -11.04 7.56
C PRO A 69 -11.19 -9.90 8.47
N ILE A 70 -11.83 -8.88 7.89
CA ILE A 70 -12.31 -7.69 8.61
C ILE A 70 -13.25 -8.08 9.75
N ARG A 71 -14.17 -9.03 9.48
CA ARG A 71 -15.11 -9.53 10.49
C ARG A 71 -14.41 -10.16 11.69
N HIS A 72 -13.27 -10.84 11.45
CA HIS A 72 -12.47 -11.41 12.54
C HIS A 72 -11.80 -10.33 13.39
N LEU A 73 -11.32 -9.25 12.76
CA LEU A 73 -10.66 -8.15 13.45
C LEU A 73 -11.61 -7.34 14.34
N LEU A 74 -12.89 -7.30 13.97
CA LEU A 74 -13.92 -6.52 14.66
C LEU A 74 -14.93 -7.39 15.44
N LYS A 75 -14.72 -8.72 15.53
CA LYS A 75 -15.67 -9.68 16.10
C LYS A 75 -16.08 -9.42 17.55
N THR A 76 -15.20 -8.78 18.32
CA THR A 76 -15.46 -8.47 19.75
C THR A 76 -16.16 -7.12 19.94
N GLN A 77 -16.34 -6.35 18.87
CA GLN A 77 -17.00 -5.05 18.91
C GLN A 77 -18.50 -5.21 18.60
N ALA A 78 -19.34 -5.10 19.63
CA ALA A 78 -20.77 -5.42 19.53
C ALA A 78 -21.58 -4.42 18.67
N ASN A 79 -21.11 -3.17 18.56
CA ASN A 79 -21.82 -2.11 17.82
C ASN A 79 -21.40 -1.99 16.35
N VAL A 80 -20.60 -2.96 15.80
CA VAL A 80 -20.11 -2.90 14.43
C VAL A 80 -20.81 -3.93 13.55
N ARG A 81 -21.16 -3.50 12.34
CA ARG A 81 -21.59 -4.35 11.22
C ARG A 81 -20.62 -4.15 10.06
N VAL A 82 -20.18 -5.24 9.43
CA VAL A 82 -19.30 -5.20 8.26
C VAL A 82 -20.10 -5.60 7.02
N LEU A 83 -20.02 -4.81 5.96
CA LEU A 83 -20.62 -5.09 4.65
C LEU A 83 -19.50 -5.20 3.63
N MET A 84 -19.48 -6.31 2.87
CA MET A 84 -18.63 -6.43 1.69
C MET A 84 -19.41 -5.87 0.51
N SER A 85 -19.07 -4.64 0.10
CA SER A 85 -19.76 -3.89 -0.94
C SER A 85 -18.84 -2.80 -1.46
N GLN A 86 -18.97 -2.44 -2.72
CA GLN A 86 -18.22 -1.34 -3.32
C GLN A 86 -18.99 -0.03 -3.12
N ALA A 87 -18.34 0.92 -2.48
CA ALA A 87 -18.82 2.30 -2.41
C ALA A 87 -18.60 2.99 -3.77
N THR A 88 -19.65 3.48 -4.39
CA THR A 88 -19.64 4.07 -5.74
C THR A 88 -19.77 5.59 -5.73
N GLY A 89 -20.27 6.19 -4.64
CA GLY A 89 -20.43 7.63 -4.50
C GLY A 89 -20.98 8.03 -3.14
N VAL A 90 -21.12 9.33 -2.92
CA VAL A 90 -21.73 9.91 -1.74
C VAL A 90 -22.74 10.96 -2.17
N ASP A 91 -23.99 10.82 -1.73
CA ASP A 91 -24.99 11.87 -1.80
C ASP A 91 -24.97 12.60 -0.44
N ALA A 92 -24.25 13.74 -0.41
CA ALA A 92 -24.03 14.50 0.80
C ALA A 92 -25.30 15.19 1.29
N ASP A 93 -26.19 15.60 0.39
CA ASP A 93 -27.44 16.29 0.71
C ASP A 93 -28.48 15.32 1.27
N ALA A 94 -28.54 14.11 0.73
CA ALA A 94 -29.41 13.05 1.22
C ALA A 94 -28.84 12.25 2.40
N HIS A 95 -27.59 12.52 2.84
CA HIS A 95 -26.84 11.73 3.84
C HIS A 95 -26.82 10.23 3.52
N GLN A 96 -26.45 9.88 2.27
CA GLN A 96 -26.41 8.50 1.79
C GLN A 96 -25.05 8.15 1.18
N LEU A 97 -24.50 7.03 1.60
CA LEU A 97 -23.41 6.35 0.88
C LEU A 97 -24.05 5.50 -0.22
N LEU A 98 -23.66 5.73 -1.47
CA LEU A 98 -24.08 4.94 -2.61
C LEU A 98 -23.19 3.71 -2.74
N THR A 99 -23.78 2.53 -2.91
CA THR A 99 -23.06 1.26 -3.10
C THR A 99 -23.64 0.45 -4.23
N ASP A 100 -22.91 -0.56 -4.71
CA ASP A 100 -23.37 -1.54 -5.70
C ASP A 100 -24.56 -2.40 -5.22
N HIS A 101 -24.88 -2.36 -3.92
CA HIS A 101 -26.02 -3.05 -3.30
C HIS A 101 -27.12 -2.10 -2.81
N GLY A 102 -27.06 -0.82 -3.20
CA GLY A 102 -28.00 0.22 -2.82
C GLY A 102 -27.46 1.24 -1.80
N PRO A 103 -28.23 2.28 -1.52
CA PRO A 103 -27.79 3.35 -0.62
C PRO A 103 -27.82 2.93 0.85
N ILE A 104 -26.90 3.49 1.62
CA ILE A 104 -26.78 3.32 3.08
C ILE A 104 -26.87 4.71 3.71
N ALA A 105 -27.91 4.97 4.50
CA ALA A 105 -28.05 6.23 5.23
C ALA A 105 -27.04 6.33 6.37
N TYR A 106 -26.55 7.54 6.64
CA TYR A 106 -25.62 7.82 7.73
C TYR A 106 -25.96 9.11 8.47
N ASP A 107 -25.61 9.18 9.75
CA ASP A 107 -25.54 10.41 10.52
C ASP A 107 -24.13 10.99 10.49
N GLN A 108 -23.11 10.12 10.36
CA GLN A 108 -21.71 10.50 10.15
C GLN A 108 -21.06 9.55 9.16
N LEU A 109 -20.25 10.09 8.26
CA LEU A 109 -19.53 9.31 7.24
C LEU A 109 -18.01 9.49 7.41
N VAL A 110 -17.27 8.39 7.40
CA VAL A 110 -15.80 8.39 7.37
C VAL A 110 -15.33 7.75 6.06
N VAL A 111 -14.77 8.53 5.17
CA VAL A 111 -14.20 8.05 3.92
C VAL A 111 -12.72 7.72 4.11
N ALA A 112 -12.41 6.44 4.21
CA ALA A 112 -11.08 5.88 4.44
C ALA A 112 -10.66 4.95 3.28
N ALA A 113 -11.06 5.30 2.05
CA ALA A 113 -10.93 4.45 0.87
C ALA A 113 -9.48 4.31 0.32
N GLY A 114 -8.53 5.05 0.89
CA GLY A 114 -7.12 4.96 0.53
C GLY A 114 -6.78 5.56 -0.83
N ALA A 115 -5.80 4.97 -1.51
CA ALA A 115 -5.30 5.39 -2.80
C ALA A 115 -5.29 4.25 -3.82
N ALA A 116 -5.39 4.60 -5.09
CA ALA A 116 -5.22 3.73 -6.25
C ALA A 116 -3.93 4.09 -7.01
N HIS A 117 -3.53 3.27 -7.96
CA HIS A 117 -2.47 3.61 -8.90
C HIS A 117 -2.89 4.77 -9.81
N THR A 118 -1.91 5.53 -10.25
CA THR A 118 -2.08 6.45 -11.37
C THR A 118 -0.94 6.25 -12.36
N TYR A 119 -1.28 6.20 -13.61
CA TYR A 119 -0.33 6.11 -14.73
C TYR A 119 -0.17 7.47 -15.42
N PHE A 120 -0.54 8.57 -14.73
CA PHE A 120 -0.40 9.95 -15.20
C PHE A 120 -1.09 10.23 -16.56
N GLY A 121 -2.22 9.56 -16.81
CA GLY A 121 -3.00 9.69 -18.05
C GLY A 121 -2.75 8.58 -19.06
N HIS A 122 -1.89 7.62 -18.74
CA HIS A 122 -1.57 6.44 -19.57
C HIS A 122 -2.13 5.16 -18.92
N ASP A 123 -3.45 5.11 -18.71
CA ASP A 123 -4.10 4.00 -18.00
C ASP A 123 -3.99 2.66 -18.77
N ASP A 124 -3.70 2.69 -20.06
CA ASP A 124 -3.36 1.54 -20.89
C ASP A 124 -2.06 0.82 -20.46
N TRP A 125 -1.14 1.51 -19.77
CA TRP A 125 0.07 0.89 -19.24
C TRP A 125 -0.18 -0.13 -18.13
N GLU A 126 -1.34 -0.06 -17.45
CA GLU A 126 -1.69 -1.00 -16.39
C GLU A 126 -1.64 -2.46 -16.85
N ALA A 127 -2.05 -2.72 -18.10
CA ALA A 127 -2.01 -4.05 -18.68
C ALA A 127 -0.58 -4.63 -18.76
N PHE A 128 0.42 -3.78 -18.96
CA PHE A 128 1.82 -4.17 -19.12
C PHE A 128 2.62 -4.01 -17.83
N ALA A 129 2.34 -2.99 -17.04
CA ALA A 129 3.05 -2.65 -15.81
C ALA A 129 2.10 -2.59 -14.60
N PRO A 130 1.70 -3.73 -14.03
CA PRO A 130 0.83 -3.74 -12.85
C PRO A 130 1.47 -2.99 -11.69
N GLY A 131 0.64 -2.23 -10.97
CA GLY A 131 1.04 -1.61 -9.72
C GLY A 131 0.97 -2.57 -8.54
N LEU A 132 1.27 -2.11 -7.31
CA LEU A 132 1.31 -2.93 -6.10
C LEU A 132 0.52 -2.26 -4.96
N LYS A 133 -0.78 -2.54 -4.88
CA LYS A 133 -1.68 -2.02 -3.84
C LYS A 133 -2.57 -3.08 -3.20
N THR A 134 -2.86 -4.16 -3.92
CA THR A 134 -3.75 -5.24 -3.48
C THR A 134 -3.02 -6.59 -3.47
N ILE A 135 -3.62 -7.59 -2.83
CA ILE A 135 -3.10 -8.96 -2.88
C ILE A 135 -3.13 -9.51 -4.28
N GLU A 136 -4.17 -9.19 -5.05
CA GLU A 136 -4.33 -9.58 -6.44
C GLU A 136 -3.17 -9.04 -7.30
N ASP A 137 -2.80 -7.76 -7.10
CA ASP A 137 -1.63 -7.16 -7.77
C ASP A 137 -0.34 -7.91 -7.41
N ALA A 138 -0.15 -8.17 -6.12
CA ALA A 138 1.04 -8.89 -5.65
C ALA A 138 1.13 -10.30 -6.24
N LEU A 139 0.01 -11.01 -6.34
CA LEU A 139 -0.04 -12.34 -6.95
C LEU A 139 0.21 -12.28 -8.48
N ALA A 140 -0.34 -11.28 -9.16
CA ALA A 140 -0.09 -11.07 -10.58
C ALA A 140 1.38 -10.76 -10.87
N ILE A 141 2.00 -9.87 -10.07
CA ILE A 141 3.44 -9.57 -10.18
C ILE A 141 4.27 -10.83 -9.89
N ARG A 142 3.96 -11.58 -8.83
CA ARG A 142 4.63 -12.83 -8.49
C ARG A 142 4.59 -13.83 -9.63
N ARG A 143 3.43 -14.02 -10.23
CA ARG A 143 3.26 -14.89 -11.39
C ARG A 143 4.14 -14.45 -12.56
N ARG A 144 4.13 -13.14 -12.90
CA ARG A 144 4.95 -12.60 -13.99
C ARG A 144 6.45 -12.85 -13.74
N ILE A 145 6.95 -12.57 -12.53
CA ILE A 145 8.35 -12.76 -12.16
C ILE A 145 8.74 -14.24 -12.29
N LEU A 146 7.97 -15.14 -11.72
CA LEU A 146 8.30 -16.58 -11.72
C LEU A 146 8.16 -17.18 -13.14
N SER A 147 7.07 -16.85 -13.86
CA SER A 147 6.85 -17.32 -15.23
C SER A 147 7.93 -16.83 -16.20
N ALA A 148 8.52 -15.67 -15.96
CA ALA A 148 9.63 -15.16 -16.79
C ALA A 148 10.86 -16.07 -16.75
N PHE A 149 11.21 -16.60 -15.58
CA PHE A 149 12.29 -17.57 -15.45
C PHE A 149 11.95 -18.94 -16.07
N GLU A 150 10.71 -19.42 -15.89
CA GLU A 150 10.25 -20.67 -16.54
C GLU A 150 10.28 -20.56 -18.08
N GLN A 151 9.83 -19.43 -18.63
CA GLN A 151 9.88 -19.18 -20.07
C GLN A 151 11.32 -19.08 -20.59
N ALA A 152 12.21 -18.46 -19.80
CA ALA A 152 13.62 -18.38 -20.16
C ALA A 152 14.29 -19.77 -20.16
N GLU A 153 13.96 -20.64 -19.20
CA GLU A 153 14.45 -22.04 -19.17
C GLU A 153 13.98 -22.81 -20.39
N LEU A 154 12.71 -22.63 -20.83
CA LEU A 154 12.16 -23.25 -22.03
C LEU A 154 12.83 -22.75 -23.33
N ALA A 155 13.23 -21.47 -23.37
CA ALA A 155 13.90 -20.87 -24.51
C ALA A 155 15.34 -21.38 -24.69
N GLY A 156 15.96 -21.94 -23.65
CA GLY A 156 17.30 -22.52 -23.66
C GLY A 156 18.42 -21.48 -23.74
N GLU A 157 19.66 -21.97 -23.81
CA GLU A 157 20.89 -21.15 -23.75
C GLU A 157 21.14 -20.19 -24.95
N HIS A 158 20.29 -20.22 -25.97
CA HIS A 158 20.55 -19.57 -27.25
C HIS A 158 19.93 -18.19 -27.42
N GLY A 159 19.34 -17.63 -26.33
CA GLY A 159 18.86 -16.24 -26.31
C GLY A 159 19.81 -15.32 -25.55
N PRO A 160 20.01 -14.06 -25.96
CA PRO A 160 20.64 -13.07 -25.09
C PRO A 160 19.91 -13.03 -23.76
N ALA A 161 20.57 -12.57 -22.69
CA ALA A 161 19.94 -12.26 -21.40
C ALA A 161 18.70 -11.43 -21.72
N SER A 162 17.70 -12.14 -21.96
CA SER A 162 16.67 -11.80 -22.92
C SER A 162 15.74 -10.85 -22.22
N ALA A 163 14.91 -10.18 -22.97
CA ALA A 163 13.76 -9.47 -22.45
C ALA A 163 13.02 -10.28 -21.36
N LEU A 164 13.05 -11.63 -21.42
CA LEU A 164 12.43 -12.52 -20.44
C LEU A 164 13.05 -12.39 -19.05
N THR A 165 14.38 -12.29 -18.92
CA THR A 165 15.07 -12.16 -17.63
C THR A 165 15.46 -10.71 -17.29
N THR A 166 14.88 -9.74 -18.00
CA THR A 166 14.96 -8.32 -17.68
C THR A 166 13.71 -7.89 -16.94
N PHE A 167 13.91 -7.33 -15.76
CA PHE A 167 12.84 -6.83 -14.87
C PHE A 167 13.00 -5.32 -14.69
N VAL A 168 11.98 -4.55 -15.03
CA VAL A 168 11.97 -3.10 -14.86
C VAL A 168 11.01 -2.73 -13.74
N VAL A 169 11.50 -1.98 -12.76
CA VAL A 169 10.70 -1.38 -11.71
C VAL A 169 10.67 0.13 -11.94
N VAL A 170 9.50 0.69 -12.15
CA VAL A 170 9.31 2.13 -12.41
C VAL A 170 8.92 2.83 -11.11
N GLY A 171 9.70 3.82 -10.70
CA GLY A 171 9.52 4.61 -9.49
C GLY A 171 10.52 4.29 -8.37
N GLY A 172 11.33 5.26 -7.98
CA GLY A 172 12.38 5.15 -6.95
C GLY A 172 11.91 5.45 -5.52
N GLY A 173 10.60 5.41 -5.25
CA GLY A 173 10.05 5.48 -3.91
C GLY A 173 10.32 4.20 -3.09
N PRO A 174 9.88 4.13 -1.81
CA PRO A 174 10.08 2.95 -0.96
C PRO A 174 9.63 1.65 -1.63
N THR A 175 8.43 1.61 -2.21
CA THR A 175 7.89 0.42 -2.89
C THR A 175 8.79 -0.08 -4.03
N GLY A 176 9.27 0.83 -4.89
CA GLY A 176 10.14 0.44 -6.00
C GLY A 176 11.51 -0.04 -5.54
N VAL A 177 12.10 0.60 -4.54
CA VAL A 177 13.38 0.18 -3.93
C VAL A 177 13.25 -1.21 -3.31
N GLU A 178 12.18 -1.47 -2.55
CA GLU A 178 11.89 -2.77 -1.94
C GLU A 178 11.65 -3.85 -2.98
N MET A 179 10.87 -3.55 -4.03
CA MET A 179 10.63 -4.47 -5.14
C MET A 179 11.90 -4.82 -5.89
N ALA A 180 12.69 -3.82 -6.29
CA ALA A 180 13.93 -4.06 -7.05
C ALA A 180 14.93 -4.90 -6.25
N GLY A 181 15.11 -4.59 -4.95
CA GLY A 181 15.94 -5.39 -4.06
C GLY A 181 15.44 -6.81 -3.89
N ALA A 182 14.13 -7.00 -3.72
CA ALA A 182 13.54 -8.32 -3.52
C ALA A 182 13.54 -9.19 -4.80
N ILE A 183 13.40 -8.59 -6.00
CA ILE A 183 13.57 -9.30 -7.28
C ILE A 183 15.03 -9.74 -7.46
N ALA A 184 15.99 -8.89 -7.10
CA ALA A 184 17.41 -9.25 -7.15
C ALA A 184 17.75 -10.43 -6.22
N GLU A 185 17.13 -10.48 -5.02
CA GLU A 185 17.28 -11.62 -4.12
C GLU A 185 16.65 -12.91 -4.67
N ILE A 186 15.47 -12.84 -5.32
CA ILE A 186 14.89 -14.03 -5.96
C ILE A 186 15.88 -14.59 -6.98
N ALA A 187 16.33 -13.74 -7.89
CA ALA A 187 17.18 -14.15 -9.01
C ALA A 187 18.54 -14.70 -8.53
N ARG A 188 19.19 -14.03 -7.59
CA ARG A 188 20.58 -14.32 -7.21
C ARG A 188 20.73 -15.36 -6.10
N ASP A 189 19.74 -15.47 -5.24
CA ASP A 189 19.82 -16.33 -4.05
C ASP A 189 18.81 -17.47 -4.12
N ALA A 190 17.50 -17.17 -4.29
CA ALA A 190 16.46 -18.16 -4.14
C ALA A 190 16.35 -19.14 -5.33
N LEU A 191 16.63 -18.69 -6.56
CA LEU A 191 16.50 -19.49 -7.78
C LEU A 191 17.84 -20.02 -8.32
N LYS A 192 18.97 -19.60 -7.74
CA LYS A 192 20.32 -19.83 -8.25
C LYS A 192 20.65 -21.26 -8.67
N SER A 193 20.10 -22.26 -8.01
CA SER A 193 20.40 -23.69 -8.26
C SER A 193 19.23 -24.48 -8.83
N GLU A 194 18.12 -23.84 -9.18
CA GLU A 194 16.89 -24.54 -9.56
C GLU A 194 16.77 -24.77 -11.07
N PHE A 195 17.35 -23.88 -11.87
CA PHE A 195 17.33 -23.97 -13.33
C PHE A 195 18.58 -24.66 -13.89
N ARG A 196 18.50 -25.21 -15.10
CA ARG A 196 19.57 -25.98 -15.74
C ARG A 196 20.14 -25.35 -17.01
N HIS A 197 19.30 -24.60 -17.73
CA HIS A 197 19.67 -23.98 -19.01
C HIS A 197 19.91 -22.47 -18.90
N ILE A 198 19.44 -21.87 -17.81
CA ILE A 198 19.70 -20.45 -17.54
C ILE A 198 20.40 -20.26 -16.20
N ASP A 199 21.13 -19.16 -16.05
CA ASP A 199 21.57 -18.64 -14.76
C ASP A 199 20.65 -17.51 -14.29
N PRO A 200 19.74 -17.76 -13.33
CA PRO A 200 18.87 -16.70 -12.82
C PRO A 200 19.65 -15.51 -12.23
N ALA A 201 20.88 -15.73 -11.74
CA ALA A 201 21.71 -14.67 -11.18
C ALA A 201 22.19 -13.66 -12.24
N ALA A 202 22.16 -14.04 -13.52
CA ALA A 202 22.46 -13.16 -14.65
C ALA A 202 21.28 -12.23 -15.04
N ALA A 203 20.10 -12.39 -14.41
CA ALA A 203 18.95 -11.53 -14.66
C ALA A 203 19.29 -10.05 -14.44
N ARG A 204 18.80 -9.21 -15.36
CA ARG A 204 18.95 -7.77 -15.31
C ARG A 204 17.78 -7.13 -14.57
N ILE A 205 18.05 -6.44 -13.49
CA ILE A 205 17.04 -5.70 -12.72
C ILE A 205 17.32 -4.21 -12.86
N VAL A 206 16.37 -3.45 -13.35
CA VAL A 206 16.49 -2.00 -13.58
C VAL A 206 15.46 -1.27 -12.74
N LEU A 207 15.90 -0.33 -11.92
CA LEU A 207 15.05 0.62 -11.19
C LEU A 207 15.10 1.97 -11.90
N VAL A 208 13.99 2.40 -12.48
CA VAL A 208 13.87 3.67 -13.22
C VAL A 208 13.19 4.70 -12.35
N GLU A 209 13.82 5.88 -12.19
CA GLU A 209 13.28 7.00 -11.42
C GLU A 209 13.41 8.30 -12.23
N ALA A 210 12.29 9.02 -12.38
CA ALA A 210 12.26 10.29 -13.10
C ALA A 210 13.01 11.42 -12.35
N GLY A 211 13.01 11.37 -11.01
CA GLY A 211 13.74 12.30 -10.16
C GLY A 211 15.25 12.06 -10.16
N GLN A 212 16.00 13.02 -9.62
CA GLN A 212 17.47 12.96 -9.58
C GLN A 212 18.02 11.93 -8.56
N ARG A 213 17.17 11.38 -7.71
CA ARG A 213 17.58 10.37 -6.71
C ARG A 213 16.40 9.48 -6.32
N ILE A 214 16.70 8.26 -5.91
CA ILE A 214 15.72 7.38 -5.26
C ILE A 214 15.44 7.85 -3.83
N LEU A 215 14.34 7.38 -3.22
CA LEU A 215 13.91 7.71 -1.85
C LEU A 215 13.92 9.23 -1.58
N PRO A 216 13.21 10.04 -2.36
CA PRO A 216 13.31 11.51 -2.31
C PRO A 216 12.91 12.10 -0.95
N THR A 217 12.08 11.39 -0.17
CA THR A 217 11.62 11.79 1.17
C THR A 217 12.64 11.51 2.28
N PHE A 218 13.64 10.66 2.00
CA PHE A 218 14.70 10.35 2.95
C PHE A 218 15.85 11.36 2.89
N PRO A 219 16.60 11.54 3.98
CA PRO A 219 17.87 12.29 3.95
C PRO A 219 18.81 11.76 2.86
N GLU A 220 19.51 12.65 2.19
CA GLU A 220 20.41 12.31 1.07
C GLU A 220 21.42 11.20 1.41
N PRO A 221 22.09 11.18 2.59
CA PRO A 221 23.02 10.10 2.93
C PRO A 221 22.36 8.72 2.97
N LEU A 222 21.08 8.62 3.41
CA LEU A 222 20.31 7.38 3.44
C LEU A 222 19.91 6.95 2.04
N ALA A 223 19.45 7.89 1.19
CA ALA A 223 19.14 7.63 -0.21
C ALA A 223 20.36 7.15 -1.00
N ALA A 224 21.51 7.82 -0.83
CA ALA A 224 22.77 7.40 -1.44
C ALA A 224 23.24 6.02 -0.94
N ASN A 225 23.04 5.71 0.36
CA ASN A 225 23.32 4.37 0.89
C ASN A 225 22.44 3.30 0.22
N ALA A 226 21.15 3.59 0.04
CA ALA A 226 20.21 2.70 -0.63
C ALA A 226 20.63 2.43 -2.08
N ALA A 227 20.97 3.47 -2.86
CA ALA A 227 21.43 3.32 -4.24
C ALA A 227 22.69 2.46 -4.34
N ARG A 228 23.71 2.73 -3.50
CA ARG A 228 24.93 1.90 -3.46
C ARG A 228 24.64 0.44 -3.09
N ARG A 229 23.68 0.21 -2.20
CA ARG A 229 23.32 -1.15 -1.79
C ARG A 229 22.59 -1.89 -2.91
N LEU A 230 21.65 -1.25 -3.61
CA LEU A 230 21.00 -1.82 -4.81
C LEU A 230 22.03 -2.16 -5.88
N ALA A 231 22.97 -1.26 -6.17
CA ALA A 231 24.04 -1.52 -7.15
C ALA A 231 24.90 -2.73 -6.76
N ARG A 232 25.18 -2.95 -5.46
CA ARG A 232 25.88 -4.16 -4.98
C ARG A 232 25.05 -5.44 -5.16
N TYR A 233 23.73 -5.32 -5.11
CA TYR A 233 22.81 -6.41 -5.49
C TYR A 233 22.66 -6.54 -7.01
N GLY A 234 23.39 -5.74 -7.82
CA GLY A 234 23.35 -5.75 -9.26
C GLY A 234 22.06 -5.22 -9.85
N VAL A 235 21.42 -4.30 -9.15
CA VAL A 235 20.31 -3.52 -9.68
C VAL A 235 20.87 -2.28 -10.37
N ASP A 236 20.50 -2.08 -11.63
CA ASP A 236 20.78 -0.86 -12.39
C ASP A 236 19.83 0.24 -11.92
N VAL A 237 20.35 1.27 -11.22
CA VAL A 237 19.55 2.40 -10.75
C VAL A 237 19.70 3.56 -11.73
N MET A 238 18.64 3.83 -12.49
CA MET A 238 18.57 4.92 -13.49
C MET A 238 17.75 6.08 -12.92
N THR A 239 18.41 7.17 -12.55
CA THR A 239 17.77 8.40 -12.09
C THR A 239 17.77 9.47 -13.16
N GLY A 240 16.87 10.46 -13.07
CA GLY A 240 16.66 11.46 -14.13
C GLY A 240 16.09 10.85 -15.41
N ALA A 241 15.50 9.66 -15.32
CA ALA A 241 15.03 8.85 -16.44
C ALA A 241 13.50 8.73 -16.38
N ALA A 242 12.79 9.61 -17.06
CA ALA A 242 11.34 9.53 -17.17
C ALA A 242 10.93 8.46 -18.19
N VAL A 243 9.95 7.64 -17.80
CA VAL A 243 9.27 6.72 -18.72
C VAL A 243 8.31 7.53 -19.59
N ILE A 244 8.37 7.32 -20.90
CA ILE A 244 7.51 7.97 -21.89
C ILE A 244 6.54 7.02 -22.55
N ASP A 245 6.81 5.70 -22.51
CA ASP A 245 5.89 4.67 -23.00
C ASP A 245 6.18 3.31 -22.37
N ILE A 246 5.12 2.49 -22.24
CA ILE A 246 5.21 1.08 -21.77
C ILE A 246 4.30 0.22 -22.66
N ASP A 247 4.87 -0.83 -23.20
CA ASP A 247 4.14 -1.82 -23.99
C ASP A 247 4.49 -3.27 -23.59
N ALA A 248 3.99 -4.26 -24.32
CA ALA A 248 4.24 -5.67 -24.05
C ALA A 248 5.72 -6.08 -24.16
N GLY A 249 6.55 -5.30 -24.83
CA GLY A 249 7.97 -5.57 -25.04
C GLY A 249 8.90 -4.84 -24.09
N GLY A 250 8.39 -3.90 -23.28
CA GLY A 250 9.23 -3.18 -22.31
C GLY A 250 8.88 -1.72 -22.08
N VAL A 251 9.94 -0.93 -21.80
CA VAL A 251 9.82 0.46 -21.36
C VAL A 251 10.63 1.36 -22.28
N THR A 252 10.02 2.44 -22.74
CA THR A 252 10.69 3.48 -23.54
C THR A 252 10.99 4.69 -22.63
N LEU A 253 12.23 5.12 -22.66
CA LEU A 253 12.74 6.31 -21.96
C LEU A 253 13.11 7.37 -23.00
N ALA A 254 13.29 8.61 -22.57
CA ALA A 254 13.71 9.69 -23.45
C ALA A 254 15.05 9.42 -24.17
N ASN A 255 15.93 8.61 -23.58
CA ASN A 255 17.27 8.28 -24.08
C ASN A 255 17.44 6.86 -24.60
N GLY A 256 16.35 6.12 -24.81
CA GLY A 256 16.40 4.76 -25.35
C GLY A 256 15.29 3.85 -24.85
N ARG A 257 15.38 2.57 -25.21
CA ARG A 257 14.43 1.55 -24.82
C ARG A 257 15.09 0.46 -23.97
N ILE A 258 14.32 -0.08 -23.03
CA ILE A 258 14.68 -1.26 -22.25
C ILE A 258 13.70 -2.37 -22.61
N ASP A 259 14.14 -3.39 -23.33
CA ASP A 259 13.34 -4.56 -23.62
C ASP A 259 13.22 -5.42 -22.36
N ALA A 260 11.99 -5.68 -21.94
CA ALA A 260 11.67 -6.39 -20.71
C ALA A 260 10.28 -7.02 -20.77
N ALA A 261 10.17 -8.31 -20.46
CA ALA A 261 8.88 -8.99 -20.38
C ALA A 261 8.13 -8.71 -19.06
N THR A 262 8.84 -8.18 -18.06
CA THR A 262 8.24 -7.88 -16.74
C THR A 262 8.53 -6.45 -16.35
N VAL A 263 7.48 -5.65 -16.28
CA VAL A 263 7.51 -4.28 -15.77
C VAL A 263 6.60 -4.18 -14.54
N VAL A 264 7.06 -3.52 -13.48
CA VAL A 264 6.30 -3.27 -12.25
C VAL A 264 6.18 -1.76 -12.03
N TRP A 265 4.97 -1.27 -11.79
CA TRP A 265 4.70 0.14 -11.57
C TRP A 265 4.71 0.49 -10.08
N GLY A 266 5.60 1.37 -9.68
CA GLY A 266 5.73 1.92 -8.33
C GLY A 266 5.77 3.46 -8.29
N ALA A 267 5.49 4.14 -9.42
CA ALA A 267 5.79 5.57 -9.60
C ALA A 267 4.68 6.53 -9.19
N GLY A 268 3.44 6.11 -9.10
CA GLY A 268 2.36 7.06 -8.83
C GLY A 268 1.18 6.45 -8.09
N VAL A 269 0.65 7.25 -7.16
CA VAL A 269 -0.61 6.96 -6.47
C VAL A 269 -1.48 8.22 -6.44
N MET A 270 -2.78 8.03 -6.55
CA MET A 270 -3.78 9.09 -6.38
C MET A 270 -4.89 8.61 -5.46
N ALA A 271 -5.65 9.55 -4.88
CA ALA A 271 -6.79 9.22 -4.04
C ALA A 271 -7.78 8.29 -4.77
N ALA A 272 -8.39 7.36 -4.05
CA ALA A 272 -9.42 6.48 -4.61
C ALA A 272 -10.55 7.28 -5.24
N GLN A 273 -11.20 6.72 -6.25
CA GLN A 273 -12.23 7.42 -7.06
C GLN A 273 -13.32 8.06 -6.19
N ILE A 274 -13.79 7.36 -5.16
CA ILE A 274 -14.81 7.91 -4.25
C ILE A 274 -14.33 9.19 -3.55
N CYS A 275 -13.03 9.28 -3.18
CA CYS A 275 -12.49 10.50 -2.57
C CYS A 275 -12.45 11.66 -3.56
N ARG A 276 -12.16 11.39 -4.83
CA ARG A 276 -12.12 12.38 -5.91
C ARG A 276 -13.50 12.89 -6.32
N ALA A 277 -14.54 12.09 -6.06
CA ALA A 277 -15.93 12.42 -6.34
C ALA A 277 -16.63 13.17 -5.20
N LEU A 278 -15.97 13.37 -4.05
CA LEU A 278 -16.51 14.15 -2.93
C LEU A 278 -16.62 15.64 -3.30
N PRO A 279 -17.60 16.37 -2.74
CA PRO A 279 -17.67 17.82 -2.92
C PRO A 279 -16.45 18.53 -2.32
N GLY A 280 -16.17 19.74 -2.83
CA GLY A 280 -15.10 20.61 -2.31
C GLY A 280 -13.82 20.57 -3.13
N GLU A 281 -12.76 21.09 -2.56
CA GLU A 281 -11.46 21.23 -3.23
C GLU A 281 -10.60 19.96 -3.07
N HIS A 282 -9.81 19.68 -4.12
CA HIS A 282 -8.87 18.57 -4.15
C HIS A 282 -7.46 19.09 -4.49
N ASP A 283 -6.47 18.33 -4.07
CA ASP A 283 -5.09 18.56 -4.52
C ASP A 283 -4.79 17.85 -5.86
N ARG A 284 -3.55 17.99 -6.36
CA ARG A 284 -3.12 17.39 -7.63
C ARG A 284 -3.20 15.85 -7.64
N ALA A 285 -3.14 15.20 -6.47
CA ALA A 285 -3.29 13.76 -6.33
C ALA A 285 -4.76 13.34 -6.12
N GLY A 286 -5.73 14.26 -6.27
CA GLY A 286 -7.15 14.02 -6.07
C GLY A 286 -7.55 13.82 -4.61
N ARG A 287 -6.68 14.17 -3.64
CA ARG A 287 -6.99 14.07 -2.21
C ARG A 287 -7.90 15.24 -1.80
N ALA A 288 -8.99 14.93 -1.11
CA ALA A 288 -9.91 15.94 -0.62
C ALA A 288 -9.22 16.86 0.41
N LYS A 289 -9.27 18.17 0.22
CA LYS A 289 -8.79 19.13 1.23
C LYS A 289 -9.78 19.15 2.40
N VAL A 290 -9.30 18.87 3.58
CA VAL A 290 -10.11 18.77 4.79
C VAL A 290 -9.84 19.90 5.77
N ALA A 291 -10.82 20.16 6.62
CA ALA A 291 -10.70 21.08 7.75
C ALA A 291 -9.72 20.52 8.82
N PRO A 292 -9.27 21.33 9.79
CA PRO A 292 -8.37 20.88 10.86
C PRO A 292 -8.90 19.73 11.73
N ASP A 293 -10.19 19.44 11.67
CA ASP A 293 -10.86 18.33 12.34
C ASP A 293 -11.09 17.13 11.40
N LEU A 294 -10.49 17.13 10.22
CA LEU A 294 -10.60 16.13 9.17
C LEU A 294 -11.99 16.03 8.50
N SER A 295 -12.92 16.94 8.79
CA SER A 295 -14.21 17.02 8.09
C SER A 295 -14.05 17.72 6.73
N LEU A 296 -14.99 17.47 5.81
CA LEU A 296 -15.09 18.24 4.57
C LEU A 296 -15.63 19.65 4.86
N PRO A 297 -15.03 20.69 4.30
CA PRO A 297 -15.58 22.04 4.36
C PRO A 297 -17.01 22.07 3.81
N GLY A 298 -17.96 22.59 4.61
CA GLY A 298 -19.38 22.60 4.28
C GLY A 298 -20.16 21.35 4.67
N HIS A 299 -19.49 20.24 4.99
CA HIS A 299 -20.10 18.96 5.38
C HIS A 299 -19.43 18.43 6.66
N PRO A 300 -19.79 18.95 7.85
CA PRO A 300 -19.14 18.61 9.13
C PRO A 300 -19.40 17.16 9.60
N ASP A 301 -20.31 16.47 8.94
CA ASP A 301 -20.68 15.07 9.13
C ASP A 301 -19.90 14.10 8.25
N ILE A 302 -19.12 14.60 7.27
CA ILE A 302 -18.29 13.80 6.36
C ILE A 302 -16.81 14.03 6.68
N PHE A 303 -16.12 12.97 7.06
CA PHE A 303 -14.67 12.95 7.35
C PHE A 303 -13.92 12.23 6.25
N VAL A 304 -12.77 12.77 5.84
CA VAL A 304 -11.87 12.05 4.92
C VAL A 304 -10.54 11.83 5.62
N ILE A 305 -10.05 10.58 5.59
CA ILE A 305 -8.86 10.17 6.31
C ILE A 305 -7.92 9.28 5.48
N GLY A 306 -6.67 9.18 5.90
CA GLY A 306 -5.65 8.39 5.22
C GLY A 306 -5.24 9.00 3.88
N ASP A 307 -4.93 8.15 2.90
CA ASP A 307 -4.37 8.57 1.62
C ASP A 307 -5.37 9.36 0.74
N GLY A 308 -6.65 9.38 1.10
CA GLY A 308 -7.69 10.17 0.42
C GLY A 308 -7.77 11.62 0.91
N ALA A 309 -7.12 11.97 2.02
CA ALA A 309 -7.17 13.29 2.63
C ALA A 309 -5.92 14.12 2.34
N SER A 310 -6.11 15.39 2.00
CA SER A 310 -5.04 16.40 1.96
C SER A 310 -5.07 17.21 3.25
N VAL A 311 -4.17 16.88 4.17
CA VAL A 311 -4.05 17.51 5.49
C VAL A 311 -2.76 18.33 5.53
N GLY A 312 -2.85 19.58 5.92
CA GLY A 312 -1.66 20.43 6.12
C GLY A 312 -0.77 19.91 7.24
N TRP A 313 0.55 20.01 7.04
CA TRP A 313 1.57 19.67 8.02
C TRP A 313 2.67 20.72 8.03
N GLU A 314 3.76 20.48 8.77
CA GLU A 314 4.88 21.39 8.93
C GLU A 314 5.44 21.90 7.59
N ASP A 315 5.87 23.15 7.56
CA ASP A 315 6.51 23.81 6.41
C ASP A 315 5.68 23.82 5.10
N GLY A 316 4.34 23.84 5.23
CA GLY A 316 3.45 23.84 4.07
C GLY A 316 3.36 22.50 3.33
N ARG A 317 3.98 21.44 3.86
CA ARG A 317 3.86 20.07 3.35
C ARG A 317 2.49 19.49 3.72
N SER A 318 2.07 18.47 3.00
CA SER A 318 0.93 17.65 3.37
C SER A 318 1.39 16.44 4.20
N VAL A 319 0.51 15.97 5.07
CA VAL A 319 0.70 14.69 5.78
C VAL A 319 0.92 13.58 4.75
N PRO A 320 1.98 12.74 4.91
CA PRO A 320 2.27 11.69 3.94
C PRO A 320 1.22 10.58 3.95
N GLY A 321 0.96 9.98 2.78
CA GLY A 321 0.08 8.81 2.63
C GLY A 321 0.77 7.53 3.11
N ILE A 322 0.87 7.35 4.41
CA ILE A 322 1.50 6.18 5.06
C ILE A 322 0.62 5.63 6.18
N ALA A 323 0.79 4.35 6.48
CA ALA A 323 -0.01 3.65 7.48
C ALA A 323 -0.08 4.34 8.86
N PRO A 324 1.03 4.88 9.45
CA PRO A 324 0.96 5.61 10.71
C PRO A 324 0.10 6.87 10.67
N ALA A 325 0.10 7.60 9.55
CA ALA A 325 -0.74 8.77 9.37
C ALA A 325 -2.22 8.39 9.29
N ALA A 326 -2.56 7.41 8.47
CA ALA A 326 -3.92 6.91 8.35
C ALA A 326 -4.48 6.41 9.70
N LYS A 327 -3.67 5.69 10.49
CA LYS A 327 -4.05 5.23 11.84
C LYS A 327 -4.33 6.40 12.79
N GLN A 328 -3.48 7.42 12.80
CA GLN A 328 -3.67 8.60 13.64
C GLN A 328 -4.93 9.37 13.26
N MET A 329 -5.17 9.56 11.94
CA MET A 329 -6.39 10.21 11.44
C MET A 329 -7.65 9.40 11.82
N GLY A 330 -7.63 8.08 11.65
CA GLY A 330 -8.76 7.21 11.98
C GLY A 330 -9.10 7.24 13.46
N ALA A 331 -8.10 7.10 14.32
CA ALA A 331 -8.27 7.18 15.76
C ALA A 331 -8.78 8.56 16.21
N TYR A 332 -8.35 9.64 15.56
CA TYR A 332 -8.82 11.00 15.82
C TYR A 332 -10.27 11.17 15.40
N ALA A 333 -10.63 10.84 14.15
CA ALA A 333 -11.98 10.96 13.62
C ALA A 333 -13.00 10.18 14.47
N GLY A 334 -12.68 8.92 14.82
CA GLY A 334 -13.55 8.12 15.68
C GLY A 334 -13.76 8.74 17.06
N ARG A 335 -12.71 9.27 17.72
CA ARG A 335 -12.85 9.97 19.01
C ARG A 335 -13.67 11.27 18.89
N LEU A 336 -13.46 12.03 17.83
CA LEU A 336 -14.21 13.26 17.58
C LEU A 336 -15.70 12.98 17.38
N ILE A 337 -16.03 12.00 16.53
CA ILE A 337 -17.42 11.56 16.30
C ILE A 337 -18.06 11.09 17.61
N ALA A 338 -17.37 10.24 18.37
CA ALA A 338 -17.86 9.77 19.67
C ALA A 338 -18.11 10.91 20.68
N ALA A 339 -17.24 11.93 20.69
CA ALA A 339 -17.41 13.10 21.54
C ALA A 339 -18.61 13.95 21.11
N ARG A 340 -18.74 14.25 19.81
CA ARG A 340 -19.86 15.03 19.25
C ARG A 340 -21.21 14.38 19.54
N LEU A 341 -21.34 13.09 19.25
CA LEU A 341 -22.58 12.35 19.45
C LEU A 341 -22.94 12.14 20.92
N ALA A 342 -21.97 12.23 21.83
CA ALA A 342 -22.19 12.19 23.26
C ALA A 342 -22.37 13.59 23.90
N GLY A 343 -22.41 14.68 23.11
CA GLY A 343 -22.49 16.06 23.62
C GLY A 343 -21.27 16.49 24.45
N ARG A 344 -20.11 15.83 24.27
CA ARG A 344 -18.85 16.13 24.97
C ARG A 344 -18.01 17.13 24.20
N ALA A 345 -17.06 17.77 24.88
CA ALA A 345 -16.10 18.65 24.24
C ALA A 345 -15.31 17.90 23.15
N ALA A 346 -15.20 18.53 21.97
CA ALA A 346 -14.39 18.00 20.88
C ALA A 346 -12.91 17.99 21.25
N PRO A 347 -12.13 16.99 20.81
CA PRO A 347 -10.68 17.03 20.93
C PRO A 347 -10.09 18.23 20.16
N PRO A 348 -8.86 18.68 20.51
CA PRO A 348 -8.20 19.74 19.75
C PRO A 348 -8.03 19.32 18.27
N PRO A 349 -7.77 20.27 17.36
CA PRO A 349 -7.52 19.99 15.94
C PRO A 349 -6.50 18.87 15.74
N PHE A 350 -6.64 18.12 14.63
CA PHE A 350 -5.74 17.04 14.32
C PHE A 350 -4.31 17.55 14.12
N ALA A 351 -3.37 16.93 14.79
CA ALA A 351 -1.94 17.18 14.65
C ALA A 351 -1.21 15.85 14.36
N TYR A 352 -0.62 15.75 13.18
CA TYR A 352 0.14 14.58 12.78
C TYR A 352 1.49 14.51 13.50
N ARG A 353 1.82 13.34 14.04
CA ARG A 353 3.13 13.04 14.64
C ARG A 353 3.85 12.04 13.75
N HIS A 354 4.93 12.49 13.14
CA HIS A 354 5.70 11.64 12.23
C HIS A 354 6.38 10.50 12.99
N ALA A 355 6.11 9.28 12.57
CA ALA A 355 6.63 8.07 13.23
C ALA A 355 7.99 7.63 12.68
N GLY A 356 8.45 8.22 11.58
CA GLY A 356 9.70 7.89 10.90
C GLY A 356 9.49 7.28 9.51
N ASP A 357 10.59 7.16 8.77
CA ASP A 357 10.65 6.59 7.43
C ASP A 357 11.55 5.35 7.45
N LEU A 358 11.06 4.25 6.90
CA LEU A 358 11.77 2.97 6.84
C LEU A 358 11.61 2.39 5.43
N ALA A 359 12.72 1.89 4.86
CA ALA A 359 12.68 1.12 3.62
C ALA A 359 13.75 0.03 3.66
N THR A 360 13.39 -1.20 3.31
CA THR A 360 14.37 -2.26 3.12
C THR A 360 14.93 -2.23 1.69
N ILE A 361 16.17 -2.65 1.54
CA ILE A 361 16.87 -2.64 0.24
C ILE A 361 17.16 -4.07 -0.20
N GLY A 362 16.88 -5.00 0.68
CA GLY A 362 17.17 -6.41 0.55
C GLY A 362 17.68 -6.97 1.86
N ARG A 363 18.14 -8.22 1.82
CA ARG A 363 18.55 -8.98 2.98
C ARG A 363 19.68 -8.30 3.77
N GLY A 364 19.45 -8.13 5.07
CA GLY A 364 20.42 -7.49 5.96
C GLY A 364 20.71 -6.03 5.65
N ALA A 365 19.84 -5.35 4.86
CA ALA A 365 20.03 -3.96 4.52
C ALA A 365 18.70 -3.20 4.49
N ALA A 366 18.61 -2.15 5.28
CA ALA A 366 17.53 -1.18 5.27
C ALA A 366 18.09 0.22 5.56
N VAL A 367 17.29 1.23 5.27
CA VAL A 367 17.49 2.60 5.70
C VAL A 367 16.33 3.01 6.60
N VAL A 368 16.66 3.64 7.70
CA VAL A 368 15.72 4.04 8.76
C VAL A 368 16.02 5.46 9.20
N ARG A 369 14.96 6.25 9.34
CA ARG A 369 14.98 7.56 9.98
C ARG A 369 13.83 7.64 10.99
N VAL A 370 14.16 7.83 12.27
CA VAL A 370 13.18 8.07 13.34
C VAL A 370 13.67 9.28 14.17
N GLY A 371 13.01 10.42 13.99
CA GLY A 371 13.51 11.68 14.54
C GLY A 371 14.96 11.95 14.10
N PRO A 372 15.91 12.16 15.03
CA PRO A 372 17.33 12.35 14.71
C PRO A 372 18.07 11.04 14.42
N LEU A 373 17.51 9.88 14.78
CA LEU A 373 18.15 8.58 14.61
C LEU A 373 18.13 8.18 13.13
N GLN A 374 19.30 7.85 12.59
CA GLN A 374 19.47 7.29 11.25
C GLN A 374 20.24 5.97 11.34
N LEU A 375 19.64 4.88 10.82
CA LEU A 375 20.27 3.57 10.79
C LEU A 375 20.36 3.06 9.35
N THR A 376 21.42 2.30 9.06
CA THR A 376 21.62 1.65 7.76
C THR A 376 22.13 0.22 7.95
N GLY A 377 22.15 -0.55 6.85
CA GLY A 377 22.68 -1.92 6.86
C GLY A 377 21.92 -2.86 7.81
N LEU A 378 22.64 -3.74 8.50
CA LEU A 378 22.05 -4.78 9.35
C LEU A 378 21.26 -4.19 10.53
N LEU A 379 21.77 -3.16 11.21
CA LEU A 379 21.03 -2.51 12.30
C LEU A 379 19.74 -1.88 11.83
N GLY A 380 19.78 -1.20 10.67
CA GLY A 380 18.57 -0.67 10.04
C GLY A 380 17.58 -1.79 9.69
N TRP A 381 18.08 -2.92 9.18
CA TRP A 381 17.25 -4.07 8.80
C TRP A 381 16.60 -4.76 10.02
N LEU A 382 17.33 -4.95 11.11
CA LEU A 382 16.78 -5.49 12.36
C LEU A 382 15.70 -4.57 12.94
N PHE A 383 15.96 -3.26 12.94
CA PHE A 383 14.98 -2.26 13.39
C PHE A 383 13.74 -2.26 12.49
N TRP A 384 13.92 -2.27 11.18
CA TRP A 384 12.85 -2.37 10.20
C TRP A 384 12.01 -3.64 10.44
N GLY A 385 12.66 -4.79 10.63
CA GLY A 385 12.00 -6.06 10.89
C GLY A 385 11.19 -6.04 12.18
N PHE A 386 11.78 -5.54 13.27
CA PHE A 386 11.09 -5.40 14.56
C PHE A 386 9.82 -4.55 14.44
N ILE A 387 9.91 -3.37 13.79
CA ILE A 387 8.77 -2.46 13.61
C ILE A 387 7.67 -3.12 12.78
N HIS A 388 8.01 -3.81 11.69
CA HIS A 388 7.01 -4.45 10.84
C HIS A 388 6.32 -5.62 11.53
N VAL A 389 7.06 -6.47 12.26
CA VAL A 389 6.46 -7.54 13.08
C VAL A 389 5.59 -6.96 14.19
N TYR A 390 6.03 -5.91 14.87
CA TYR A 390 5.26 -5.26 15.94
C TYR A 390 3.91 -4.73 15.45
N PHE A 391 3.87 -4.11 14.28
CA PHE A 391 2.65 -3.53 13.70
C PHE A 391 1.78 -4.54 12.92
N LEU A 392 2.26 -5.74 12.64
CA LEU A 392 1.43 -6.82 12.08
C LEU A 392 0.23 -7.11 12.99
N ILE A 393 -0.92 -7.34 12.37
CA ILE A 393 -2.15 -7.64 13.08
C ILE A 393 -2.15 -9.11 13.51
N GLY A 394 -2.40 -9.34 14.80
CA GLY A 394 -2.54 -10.66 15.39
C GLY A 394 -1.21 -11.33 15.79
N LEU A 395 -1.21 -11.97 16.95
CA LEU A 395 -0.02 -12.65 17.49
C LEU A 395 0.46 -13.80 16.60
N ARG A 396 -0.48 -14.51 15.96
CA ARG A 396 -0.15 -15.59 15.03
C ARG A 396 0.68 -15.08 13.84
N ALA A 397 0.24 -14.01 13.15
CA ALA A 397 1.00 -13.46 12.02
C ALA A 397 2.38 -12.97 12.45
N ARG A 398 2.48 -12.29 13.60
CA ARG A 398 3.77 -11.86 14.16
C ARG A 398 4.74 -13.01 14.36
N PHE A 399 4.26 -14.11 14.93
CA PHE A 399 5.07 -15.28 15.20
C PHE A 399 5.53 -15.99 13.90
N PHE A 400 4.58 -16.25 12.99
CA PHE A 400 4.90 -16.97 11.75
C PHE A 400 5.76 -16.15 10.81
N VAL A 401 5.47 -14.86 10.61
CA VAL A 401 6.32 -13.98 9.78
C VAL A 401 7.73 -13.87 10.36
N ALA A 402 7.88 -13.75 11.68
CA ALA A 402 9.20 -13.72 12.30
C ALA A 402 9.97 -15.04 12.10
N LEU A 403 9.29 -16.20 12.22
CA LEU A 403 9.88 -17.52 11.94
C LEU A 403 10.25 -17.68 10.47
N ASP A 404 9.37 -17.30 9.54
CA ASP A 404 9.65 -17.40 8.11
C ASP A 404 10.80 -16.50 7.69
N TRP A 405 10.91 -15.30 8.27
CA TRP A 405 12.06 -14.45 8.04
C TRP A 405 13.35 -15.06 8.60
N LEU A 406 13.31 -15.63 9.81
CA LEU A 406 14.48 -16.32 10.39
C LEU A 406 14.89 -17.53 9.55
N TRP A 407 13.92 -18.36 9.14
CA TRP A 407 14.14 -19.50 8.28
C TRP A 407 14.70 -19.09 6.92
N SER A 408 14.06 -18.17 6.25
CA SER A 408 14.50 -17.58 4.98
C SER A 408 15.90 -16.95 5.11
N TYR A 409 16.18 -16.31 6.25
CA TYR A 409 17.50 -15.73 6.53
C TYR A 409 18.60 -16.79 6.63
N VAL A 410 18.32 -17.98 7.14
CA VAL A 410 19.31 -19.07 7.27
C VAL A 410 19.42 -19.87 5.97
N THR A 411 18.29 -20.20 5.34
CA THR A 411 18.24 -21.20 4.25
C THR A 411 18.17 -20.62 2.85
N TYR A 412 17.90 -19.31 2.69
CA TYR A 412 17.55 -18.64 1.41
C TYR A 412 16.25 -19.15 0.79
N HIS A 413 15.53 -20.06 1.45
CA HIS A 413 14.30 -20.65 0.94
C HIS A 413 13.13 -19.66 1.01
N ARG A 414 12.41 -19.50 -0.10
CA ARG A 414 11.13 -18.76 -0.18
C ARG A 414 10.03 -19.76 -0.49
N GLY A 415 9.19 -20.05 0.51
CA GLY A 415 8.18 -21.11 0.42
C GLY A 415 6.98 -20.81 -0.48
N ALA A 416 6.73 -19.52 -0.80
CA ALA A 416 5.54 -19.10 -1.54
C ALA A 416 5.76 -18.99 -3.07
N ARG A 417 6.76 -19.69 -3.64
CA ARG A 417 7.10 -19.66 -5.08
C ARG A 417 6.15 -20.53 -5.91
N LEU A 418 4.88 -20.24 -5.82
CA LEU A 418 3.84 -20.93 -6.59
C LEU A 418 3.31 -20.01 -7.68
N ILE A 419 3.28 -20.53 -8.91
CA ILE A 419 2.56 -19.90 -10.02
C ILE A 419 1.13 -20.37 -9.93
N THR A 420 0.20 -19.48 -9.59
CA THR A 420 -1.21 -19.77 -9.40
C THR A 420 -2.08 -18.74 -10.12
N GLY A 421 -3.27 -19.15 -10.56
CA GLY A 421 -4.21 -18.33 -11.34
C GLY A 421 -3.88 -18.36 -12.84
N GLU A 422 -4.89 -18.01 -13.65
CA GLU A 422 -4.79 -17.89 -15.11
C GLU A 422 -4.05 -16.64 -15.54
#